data_8eb1956d5701b6bdf81a7ee9b13158e5
#
_entry.id   8eb1956d5701b6bdf81a7ee9b13158e5
#
_cell.length_a   1.000
_cell.length_b   1.000
_cell.length_c   1.000
_cell.angle_alpha   90.00
_cell.angle_beta   90.00
_cell.angle_gamma   90.00
#
_symmetry.space_group_name_H-M   'P 1'
#
loop_
_entity.id
_entity.type
_entity.pdbx_description
1 polymer ?
#
loop_
_entity_poly.entity_id
_entity_poly.type
_entity_poly.pdbx_seq_one_letter_code
_entity_poly.pdbx_strand_id
1 'polypeptide(L)' 'MIRSFIVESTCNNMRIDRWLRNKLGKVPQSLIEKSLRLGKIKINKKKIKSSFKIKTNDKIELFNFDFSIAGY' A
#
# COMPACT_ATOMS: atom_id res chain seq x y z
N MET A 1 -13.94 -5.11 2.89
CA MET A 1 -13.90 -3.66 3.16
C MET A 1 -12.80 -3.02 2.33
N ILE A 2 -13.11 -1.94 1.65
CA ILE A 2 -12.14 -1.27 0.77
C ILE A 2 -11.77 0.08 1.37
N ARG A 3 -10.48 0.33 1.46
CA ARG A 3 -9.97 1.64 1.90
C ARG A 3 -9.22 2.26 0.73
N SER A 4 -9.38 3.55 0.54
CA SER A 4 -8.69 4.24 -0.54
C SER A 4 -8.01 5.49 -0.02
N PHE A 5 -6.89 5.82 -0.64
CA PHE A 5 -6.07 6.97 -0.29
C PHE A 5 -5.60 7.67 -1.56
N ILE A 6 -5.48 8.98 -1.49
CA ILE A 6 -4.89 9.76 -2.58
C ILE A 6 -3.50 10.18 -2.15
N VAL A 7 -2.52 9.97 -3.01
CA VAL A 7 -1.13 10.29 -2.70
C VAL A 7 -0.94 11.80 -2.65
N GLU A 8 -0.37 12.26 -1.54
CA GLU A 8 -0.07 13.68 -1.35
C GLU A 8 1.23 14.05 -2.05
N SER A 9 1.42 15.35 -2.31
CA SER A 9 2.64 15.82 -2.98
C SER A 9 3.91 15.49 -2.18
N THR A 10 3.79 15.43 -0.87
CA THR A 10 4.94 15.08 -0.01
C THR A 10 5.37 13.63 -0.17
N CYS A 11 4.52 12.79 -0.73
CA CYS A 11 4.81 11.38 -0.94
C CYS A 11 5.14 11.04 -2.38
N ASN A 12 5.34 12.05 -3.22
CA ASN A 12 5.66 11.84 -4.61
C ASN A 12 7.01 11.09 -4.75
N ASN A 13 7.04 10.09 -5.62
CA ASN A 13 8.22 9.25 -5.88
C ASN A 13 8.61 8.34 -4.70
N MET A 14 7.74 8.19 -3.72
CA MET A 14 8.01 7.28 -2.61
C MET A 14 7.68 5.84 -3.02
N ARG A 15 8.47 4.88 -2.55
CA ARG A 15 8.16 3.47 -2.79
C ARG A 15 6.86 3.12 -2.08
N ILE A 16 6.05 2.29 -2.73
CA ILE A 16 4.75 1.92 -2.17
C ILE A 16 4.90 1.19 -0.83
N ASP A 17 5.91 0.35 -0.68
CA ASP A 17 6.12 -0.37 0.56
C ASP A 17 6.41 0.60 1.71
N ARG A 18 7.20 1.62 1.46
CA ARG A 18 7.50 2.63 2.48
C ARG A 18 6.27 3.46 2.80
N TRP A 19 5.51 3.84 1.78
CA TRP A 19 4.28 4.60 1.97
C TRP A 19 3.29 3.82 2.86
N LEU A 20 3.16 2.53 2.61
CA LEU A 20 2.28 1.69 3.39
C LEU A 20 2.70 1.62 4.86
N ARG A 21 4.00 1.52 5.11
CA ARG A 21 4.51 1.54 6.48
C ARG A 21 4.19 2.86 7.18
N ASN A 22 4.30 3.96 6.47
CA ASN A 22 3.99 5.27 7.03
C ASN A 22 2.51 5.43 7.36
N LYS A 23 1.66 4.91 6.49
CA LYS A 23 0.21 5.04 6.68
C LYS A 23 -0.36 4.02 7.65
N LEU A 24 0.14 2.81 7.61
CA LEU A 24 -0.44 1.70 8.36
C LEU A 24 0.32 1.39 9.65
N GLY A 25 1.50 1.97 9.82
CA GLY A 25 2.29 1.74 11.01
C GLY A 25 3.17 0.50 10.86
N LYS A 26 3.32 -0.25 11.94
CA LYS A 26 4.24 -1.39 11.99
C LYS A 26 3.69 -2.59 11.25
N VAL A 27 3.85 -2.59 9.95
CA VAL A 27 3.40 -3.70 9.11
C VAL A 27 4.64 -4.46 8.61
N PRO A 28 4.70 -5.78 8.78
CA PRO A 28 5.85 -6.55 8.30
C PRO A 28 6.01 -6.42 6.79
N GLN A 29 7.26 -6.36 6.34
CA GLN A 29 7.54 -6.26 4.92
C GLN A 29 6.97 -7.44 4.14
N SER A 30 7.05 -8.64 4.72
CA SER A 30 6.53 -9.84 4.07
C SER A 30 5.02 -9.74 3.82
N LEU A 31 4.29 -9.15 4.76
CA LEU A 31 2.86 -8.97 4.60
C LEU A 31 2.55 -7.97 3.47
N ILE A 32 3.32 -6.90 3.41
CA ILE A 32 3.17 -5.89 2.36
C ILE A 32 3.40 -6.53 1.00
N GLU A 33 4.50 -7.27 0.84
CA GLU A 33 4.82 -7.90 -0.43
C GLU A 33 3.79 -8.95 -0.83
N LYS A 34 3.34 -9.73 0.13
CA LYS A 34 2.31 -10.73 -0.13
C LYS A 34 1.01 -10.09 -0.58
N SER A 35 0.62 -9.00 0.09
CA SER A 35 -0.61 -8.30 -0.25
C SER A 35 -0.55 -7.68 -1.64
N LEU A 36 0.60 -7.15 -2.02
CA LEU A 36 0.80 -6.61 -3.37
C LEU A 36 0.72 -7.71 -4.41
N ARG A 37 1.33 -8.87 -4.13
CA ARG A 37 1.32 -10.00 -5.04
C ARG A 37 -0.10 -10.53 -5.25
N LEU A 38 -0.88 -10.58 -4.17
CA LEU A 38 -2.25 -11.10 -4.23
C LEU A 38 -3.24 -10.09 -4.80
N GLY A 39 -2.80 -8.86 -5.07
CA GLY A 39 -3.68 -7.84 -5.59
C GLY A 39 -4.58 -7.21 -4.54
N LYS A 40 -4.25 -7.34 -3.27
CA LYS A 40 -4.99 -6.69 -2.19
C LYS A 40 -4.68 -5.20 -2.10
N ILE A 41 -3.58 -4.78 -2.71
CA ILE A 41 -3.19 -3.38 -2.77
C ILE A 41 -3.03 -3.04 -4.25
N LYS A 42 -3.78 -2.04 -4.70
CA LYS A 42 -3.73 -1.62 -6.10
C LYS A 42 -3.59 -0.11 -6.18
N ILE A 43 -2.95 0.34 -7.24
CA ILE A 43 -2.85 1.76 -7.55
C ILE A 43 -3.54 1.99 -8.88
N ASN A 44 -4.54 2.88 -8.88
CA ASN A 44 -5.35 3.15 -10.07
C ASN A 44 -5.91 1.85 -10.66
N LYS A 45 -6.31 0.94 -9.77
CA LYS A 45 -6.92 -0.36 -10.10
C LYS A 45 -5.96 -1.33 -10.77
N LYS A 46 -4.64 -1.10 -10.66
CA LYS A 46 -3.63 -1.97 -11.24
C LYS A 46 -2.77 -2.60 -10.17
N LYS A 47 -2.39 -3.86 -10.37
CA LYS A 47 -1.43 -4.53 -9.51
C LYS A 47 -0.06 -3.90 -9.69
N ILE A 48 0.68 -3.80 -8.60
CA ILE A 48 2.00 -3.18 -8.60
C ILE A 48 2.96 -4.02 -7.76
N LYS A 49 4.25 -3.73 -7.92
CA LYS A 49 5.30 -4.37 -7.12
C LYS A 49 5.65 -3.50 -5.92
N SER A 50 6.32 -4.09 -4.92
CA SER A 50 6.72 -3.36 -3.73
C SER A 50 7.69 -2.21 -4.03
N SER A 51 8.44 -2.31 -5.11
CA SER A 51 9.38 -1.27 -5.53
C SER A 51 8.73 -0.15 -6.33
N PHE A 52 7.44 -0.27 -6.62
CA PHE A 52 6.74 0.74 -7.41
C PHE A 52 6.78 2.09 -6.69
N LYS A 53 7.13 3.13 -7.44
CA LYS A 53 7.16 4.50 -6.90
C LYS A 53 5.85 5.19 -7.20
N ILE A 54 5.17 5.61 -6.15
CA ILE A 54 3.88 6.28 -6.28
C ILE A 54 4.08 7.73 -6.68
N LYS A 55 3.05 8.31 -7.25
CA LYS A 55 3.08 9.70 -7.69
C LYS A 55 1.92 10.47 -7.09
N THR A 56 2.08 11.78 -7.01
CA THR A 56 1.02 12.65 -6.53
C THR A 56 -0.28 12.38 -7.27
N ASN A 57 -1.37 12.32 -6.52
CA ASN A 57 -2.72 12.06 -7.02
C ASN A 57 -3.00 10.63 -7.43
N ASP A 58 -2.06 9.70 -7.24
CA ASP A 58 -2.35 8.29 -7.45
C ASP A 58 -3.36 7.82 -6.42
N LYS A 59 -4.31 7.02 -6.85
CA LYS A 59 -5.31 6.44 -5.95
C LYS A 59 -4.86 5.05 -5.53
N ILE A 60 -4.60 4.89 -4.24
CA ILE A 60 -4.18 3.62 -3.66
C ILE A 60 -5.38 2.98 -2.99
N GLU A 61 -5.70 1.75 -3.38
CA GLU A 61 -6.83 1.02 -2.82
C GLU A 61 -6.37 -0.24 -2.12
N LEU A 62 -6.89 -0.44 -0.91
CA LEU A 62 -6.60 -1.61 -0.09
C LEU A 62 -7.86 -2.48 -0.04
N PHE A 63 -7.77 -3.70 -0.57
CA PHE A 63 -8.89 -4.63 -0.62
C PHE A 63 -8.71 -5.72 0.42
N ASN A 64 -9.60 -5.77 1.41
CA ASN A 64 -9.55 -6.78 2.46
C ASN A 64 -8.19 -6.90 3.13
N PHE A 65 -7.48 -5.79 3.21
CA PHE A 65 -6.18 -5.74 3.83
C PHE A 65 -6.35 -5.52 5.33
N ASP A 66 -6.06 -6.53 6.10
CA ASP A 66 -6.18 -6.44 7.56
C ASP A 66 -4.82 -6.76 8.18
N PHE A 67 -4.23 -5.75 8.75
CA PHE A 67 -2.94 -5.86 9.43
C PHE A 67 -3.06 -5.62 10.93
N SER A 68 -4.26 -5.33 11.40
CA SER A 68 -4.49 -4.99 12.80
C SER A 68 -4.52 -6.21 13.69
N ILE A 69 -4.48 -7.38 13.11
CA ILE A 69 -4.52 -8.61 13.88
C ILE A 69 -3.22 -8.76 14.65
N ALA A 70 -3.35 -8.79 15.96
CA ALA A 70 -2.21 -8.98 16.84
C ALA A 70 -1.73 -10.42 16.70
N GLY A 71 -0.66 -10.60 16.05
CA GLY A 71 -0.13 -11.92 15.79
C GLY A 71 1.07 -11.84 14.90
N TYR A 72 1.33 -10.67 14.49
CA TYR A 72 2.51 -10.38 13.70
C TYR A 72 3.63 -9.90 14.59
#